data_134103de345a6c25c0bc88e6fff2b1be
#
_entry.id   134103de345a6c25c0bc88e6fff2b1be
#
_cell.length_a   1.000
_cell.length_b   1.000
_cell.length_c   1.000
_cell.angle_alpha   90.00
_cell.angle_beta   90.00
_cell.angle_gamma   90.00
#
_symmetry.space_group_name_H-M   'P 1'
#
loop_
_entity.id
_entity.type
_entity.pdbx_description
1 polymer ?
#
loop_
_entity_poly.entity_id
_entity_poly.type
_entity_poly.pdbx_seq_one_letter_code
_entity_poly.pdbx_strand_id
1 'polypeptide(L)'
;MTTRRQAIAARFGGAESYDAAARVQFLVARRLADRIASAYPATRPPARILEIGCGTGFLSDMLRRMFPDAALTVTDLAPAMVERARRRLAPLGGDTRFLAMDAEDPALAGESFDLVCSSLAMQWFADRAGTLSRLSDLLAPGGTLALSTLCAGSFAEWRAAYTRRGLDCPMASYPDVRHLDADRPWPLQGGWDRETILDRPATALGFVRELRQIGASLPREGARPADPGTLRRLLGDLGQGGAITATYEIGYGLFRRPVRQGVFVTGTDTGVGKTLVSACLLRAWDASYWKPLQTGIAEETADSDTVTALAGLDAARLHAPAAVLAAPLSPFDAAEREGTAIKAEAIALPPAIDDRPLVVEGAGGVMVPVSADCMMIDLIARFALPVVLVARSQLGTINHTLMSLSALRQKGIAVAGVILNGPPSPEARRAITLFGEARILAEFPHLDRIGPEQIGHLAGMLPSFDALWQERV
;
A
#
# COMPACT_ATOMS: atom_id res chain seq x y z
N MET A 1 -5.16 -35.66 11.00
CA MET A 1 -5.83 -34.39 11.33
C MET A 1 -5.96 -33.56 10.08
N THR A 2 -7.17 -33.11 9.75
CA THR A 2 -7.39 -32.24 8.58
C THR A 2 -6.74 -30.89 8.83
N THR A 3 -5.90 -30.40 7.91
CA THR A 3 -5.28 -29.09 8.06
C THR A 3 -6.34 -27.98 8.05
N ARG A 4 -6.08 -26.81 8.67
CA ARG A 4 -7.00 -25.65 8.64
C ARG A 4 -7.42 -25.29 7.20
N ARG A 5 -6.49 -25.37 6.25
CA ARG A 5 -6.73 -25.13 4.82
C ARG A 5 -7.73 -26.10 4.22
N GLN A 6 -7.61 -27.39 4.53
CA GLN A 6 -8.57 -28.41 4.07
C GLN A 6 -9.97 -28.19 4.67
N ALA A 7 -10.04 -27.74 5.93
CA ALA A 7 -11.31 -27.40 6.57
C ALA A 7 -11.99 -26.19 5.92
N ILE A 8 -11.22 -25.16 5.54
CA ILE A 8 -11.70 -23.98 4.79
C ILE A 8 -12.23 -24.44 3.43
N ALA A 9 -11.42 -25.13 2.63
CA ALA A 9 -11.80 -25.59 1.29
C ALA A 9 -13.07 -26.47 1.29
N ALA A 10 -13.18 -27.42 2.22
CA ALA A 10 -14.34 -28.29 2.36
C ALA A 10 -15.63 -27.52 2.69
N ARG A 11 -15.52 -26.47 3.53
CA ARG A 11 -16.68 -25.69 3.96
C ARG A 11 -17.26 -24.83 2.84
N PHE A 12 -16.40 -24.21 2.05
CA PHE A 12 -16.83 -23.45 0.88
C PHE A 12 -17.34 -24.35 -0.26
N GLY A 13 -16.80 -25.56 -0.40
CA GLY A 13 -17.22 -26.53 -1.41
C GLY A 13 -18.70 -26.96 -1.35
N GLY A 14 -19.30 -26.99 -0.14
CA GLY A 14 -20.67 -27.44 0.11
C GLY A 14 -21.77 -26.39 0.04
N ALA A 15 -21.48 -25.13 -0.23
CA ALA A 15 -22.43 -24.02 -0.11
C ALA A 15 -23.27 -23.79 -1.39
N GLU A 16 -24.26 -24.67 -1.67
CA GLU A 16 -25.14 -24.51 -2.85
C GLU A 16 -25.99 -23.22 -2.82
N SER A 17 -26.35 -22.73 -1.63
CA SER A 17 -27.13 -21.50 -1.42
C SER A 17 -26.28 -20.26 -1.12
N TYR A 18 -24.97 -20.30 -1.44
CA TYR A 18 -24.04 -19.22 -1.12
C TYR A 18 -24.51 -17.84 -1.64
N ASP A 19 -24.86 -17.76 -2.92
CA ASP A 19 -25.23 -16.49 -3.57
C ASP A 19 -26.45 -15.82 -2.93
N ALA A 20 -27.43 -16.60 -2.51
CA ALA A 20 -28.64 -16.08 -1.85
C ALA A 20 -28.34 -15.48 -0.46
N ALA A 21 -27.32 -15.99 0.22
CA ALA A 21 -26.88 -15.52 1.55
C ALA A 21 -25.77 -14.46 1.50
N ALA A 22 -25.13 -14.28 0.35
CA ALA A 22 -23.90 -13.49 0.19
C ALA A 22 -24.17 -12.02 -0.21
N ARG A 23 -25.23 -11.39 0.32
CA ARG A 23 -25.61 -9.99 0.00
C ARG A 23 -24.48 -9.01 0.31
N VAL A 24 -23.89 -9.13 1.50
CA VAL A 24 -22.79 -8.26 1.94
C VAL A 24 -21.54 -8.50 1.10
N GLN A 25 -21.21 -9.77 0.79
CA GLN A 25 -20.08 -10.13 -0.05
C GLN A 25 -20.21 -9.55 -1.46
N PHE A 26 -21.40 -9.60 -2.05
CA PHE A 26 -21.69 -8.96 -3.33
C PHE A 26 -21.49 -7.44 -3.27
N LEU A 27 -22.02 -6.79 -2.23
CA LEU A 27 -21.86 -5.34 -2.04
C LEU A 27 -20.40 -4.95 -1.88
N VAL A 28 -19.63 -5.70 -1.08
CA VAL A 28 -18.19 -5.46 -0.87
C VAL A 28 -17.41 -5.66 -2.17
N ALA A 29 -17.70 -6.71 -2.94
CA ALA A 29 -17.09 -6.93 -4.24
C ALA A 29 -17.36 -5.76 -5.20
N ARG A 30 -18.60 -5.24 -5.23
CA ARG A 30 -18.96 -4.08 -6.04
C ARG A 30 -18.20 -2.82 -5.60
N ARG A 31 -18.14 -2.54 -4.29
CA ARG A 31 -17.39 -1.41 -3.74
C ARG A 31 -15.90 -1.48 -4.05
N LEU A 32 -15.33 -2.70 -4.03
CA LEU A 32 -13.94 -2.91 -4.43
C LEU A 32 -13.76 -2.70 -5.95
N ALA A 33 -14.70 -3.19 -6.76
CA ALA A 33 -14.68 -2.98 -8.21
C ALA A 33 -14.76 -1.49 -8.57
N ASP A 34 -15.61 -0.69 -7.89
CA ASP A 34 -15.71 0.76 -8.07
C ASP A 34 -14.37 1.46 -7.76
N ARG A 35 -13.67 1.04 -6.70
CA ARG A 35 -12.34 1.56 -6.35
C ARG A 35 -11.27 1.17 -7.37
N ILE A 36 -11.31 -0.06 -7.86
CA ILE A 36 -10.42 -0.53 -8.94
C ILE A 36 -10.67 0.31 -10.20
N ALA A 37 -11.92 0.52 -10.60
CA ALA A 37 -12.25 1.35 -11.75
C ALA A 37 -11.69 2.79 -11.63
N SER A 38 -11.74 3.36 -10.43
CA SER A 38 -11.18 4.69 -10.16
C SER A 38 -9.64 4.73 -10.24
N ALA A 39 -8.97 3.61 -10.00
CA ALA A 39 -7.51 3.50 -10.10
C ALA A 39 -6.99 3.31 -11.54
N TYR A 40 -7.86 2.89 -12.46
CA TYR A 40 -7.50 2.63 -13.85
C TYR A 40 -8.31 3.54 -14.81
N PRO A 41 -7.69 4.59 -15.35
CA PRO A 41 -8.36 5.40 -16.37
C PRO A 41 -8.62 4.57 -17.63
N ALA A 42 -9.68 4.88 -18.37
CA ALA A 42 -10.06 4.16 -19.59
C ALA A 42 -8.95 4.10 -20.66
N THR A 43 -8.02 5.06 -20.61
CA THR A 43 -6.86 5.13 -21.53
C THR A 43 -5.75 4.12 -21.19
N ARG A 44 -5.79 3.52 -19.97
CA ARG A 44 -4.77 2.56 -19.53
C ARG A 44 -5.39 1.48 -18.63
N PRO A 45 -6.27 0.62 -19.18
CA PRO A 45 -6.83 -0.49 -18.43
C PRO A 45 -5.76 -1.53 -18.09
N PRO A 46 -5.96 -2.36 -17.06
CA PRO A 46 -5.07 -3.48 -16.76
C PRO A 46 -5.20 -4.52 -17.86
N ALA A 47 -4.06 -5.00 -18.40
CA ALA A 47 -4.03 -6.05 -19.42
C ALA A 47 -4.05 -7.46 -18.81
N ARG A 48 -3.45 -7.64 -17.60
CA ARG A 48 -3.37 -8.92 -16.89
C ARG A 48 -3.87 -8.75 -15.47
N ILE A 49 -4.88 -9.53 -15.09
CA ILE A 49 -5.55 -9.46 -13.80
C ILE A 49 -5.46 -10.81 -13.10
N LEU A 50 -5.08 -10.81 -11.82
CA LEU A 50 -5.13 -11.96 -10.93
C LEU A 50 -6.15 -11.71 -9.82
N GLU A 51 -7.15 -12.56 -9.70
CA GLU A 51 -8.09 -12.57 -8.59
C GLU A 51 -7.79 -13.72 -7.64
N ILE A 52 -7.65 -13.40 -6.35
CA ILE A 52 -7.39 -14.34 -5.26
C ILE A 52 -8.66 -14.55 -4.43
N GLY A 53 -9.08 -15.82 -4.26
CA GLY A 53 -10.26 -16.17 -3.46
C GLY A 53 -11.54 -15.69 -4.13
N CYS A 54 -11.76 -16.10 -5.37
CA CYS A 54 -12.88 -15.62 -6.20
C CYS A 54 -14.27 -15.99 -5.66
N GLY A 55 -14.36 -16.99 -4.78
CA GLY A 55 -15.65 -17.55 -4.34
C GLY A 55 -16.51 -17.96 -5.53
N THR A 56 -17.76 -17.50 -5.56
CA THR A 56 -18.66 -17.78 -6.68
C THR A 56 -18.49 -16.83 -7.88
N GLY A 57 -17.47 -15.95 -7.87
CA GLY A 57 -17.10 -15.09 -8.99
C GLY A 57 -17.83 -13.74 -9.06
N PHE A 58 -18.26 -13.16 -7.94
CA PHE A 58 -18.89 -11.82 -7.94
C PHE A 58 -17.94 -10.73 -8.45
N LEU A 59 -16.74 -10.66 -7.91
CA LEU A 59 -15.75 -9.68 -8.36
C LEU A 59 -15.25 -10.03 -9.76
N SER A 60 -15.03 -11.33 -10.06
CA SER A 60 -14.62 -11.81 -11.40
C SER A 60 -15.58 -11.35 -12.50
N ASP A 61 -16.91 -11.44 -12.27
CA ASP A 61 -17.95 -10.98 -13.22
C ASP A 61 -17.82 -9.47 -13.47
N MET A 62 -17.65 -8.69 -12.41
CA MET A 62 -17.49 -7.22 -12.52
C MET A 62 -16.20 -6.85 -13.26
N LEU A 63 -15.08 -7.51 -12.93
CA LEU A 63 -13.78 -7.29 -13.59
C LEU A 63 -13.85 -7.62 -15.08
N ARG A 64 -14.48 -8.75 -15.45
CA ARG A 64 -14.63 -9.15 -16.86
C ARG A 64 -15.47 -8.14 -17.65
N ARG A 65 -16.52 -7.58 -17.03
CA ARG A 65 -17.35 -6.53 -17.68
C ARG A 65 -16.62 -5.18 -17.79
N MET A 66 -15.81 -4.82 -16.78
CA MET A 66 -15.05 -3.57 -16.79
C MET A 66 -13.86 -3.63 -17.75
N PHE A 67 -13.21 -4.78 -17.85
CA PHE A 67 -11.97 -4.98 -18.62
C PHE A 67 -12.14 -6.19 -19.54
N PRO A 68 -12.95 -6.07 -20.62
CA PRO A 68 -13.29 -7.19 -21.48
C PRO A 68 -12.08 -7.80 -22.20
N ASP A 69 -11.06 -6.99 -22.49
CA ASP A 69 -9.85 -7.42 -23.21
C ASP A 69 -8.72 -7.93 -22.29
N ALA A 70 -8.89 -7.83 -20.96
CA ALA A 70 -7.87 -8.29 -20.02
C ALA A 70 -7.77 -9.81 -19.98
N ALA A 71 -6.55 -10.34 -19.87
CA ALA A 71 -6.32 -11.73 -19.48
C ALA A 71 -6.58 -11.88 -17.97
N LEU A 72 -7.66 -12.58 -17.61
CA LEU A 72 -8.10 -12.73 -16.23
C LEU A 72 -7.73 -14.13 -15.70
N THR A 73 -6.93 -14.18 -14.64
CA THR A 73 -6.65 -15.40 -13.88
C THR A 73 -7.49 -15.39 -12.60
N VAL A 74 -8.41 -16.34 -12.49
CA VAL A 74 -9.38 -16.47 -11.38
C VAL A 74 -8.98 -17.64 -10.50
N THR A 75 -8.77 -17.39 -9.20
CA THR A 75 -8.25 -18.42 -8.31
C THR A 75 -9.05 -18.53 -7.01
N ASP A 76 -9.12 -19.73 -6.47
CA ASP A 76 -9.68 -20.01 -5.14
C ASP A 76 -9.01 -21.27 -4.55
N LEU A 77 -8.96 -21.36 -3.23
CA LEU A 77 -8.47 -22.55 -2.53
C LEU A 77 -9.42 -23.75 -2.74
N ALA A 78 -10.73 -23.50 -2.88
CA ALA A 78 -11.76 -24.51 -3.09
C ALA A 78 -12.05 -24.74 -4.58
N PRO A 79 -11.75 -25.92 -5.16
CA PRO A 79 -12.02 -26.21 -6.58
C PRO A 79 -13.50 -26.03 -6.96
N ALA A 80 -14.42 -26.29 -6.04
CA ALA A 80 -15.85 -26.10 -6.27
C ALA A 80 -16.23 -24.61 -6.45
N MET A 81 -15.54 -23.68 -5.81
CA MET A 81 -15.71 -22.23 -6.02
C MET A 81 -15.18 -21.81 -7.38
N VAL A 82 -14.02 -22.30 -7.77
CA VAL A 82 -13.45 -22.08 -9.11
C VAL A 82 -14.42 -22.52 -10.20
N GLU A 83 -15.05 -23.67 -10.03
CA GLU A 83 -16.03 -24.17 -11.01
C GLU A 83 -17.32 -23.30 -11.05
N ARG A 84 -17.77 -22.76 -9.92
CA ARG A 84 -18.91 -21.83 -9.88
C ARG A 84 -18.57 -20.51 -10.56
N ALA A 85 -17.39 -19.94 -10.29
CA ALA A 85 -16.90 -18.76 -10.97
C ALA A 85 -16.81 -18.98 -12.49
N ARG A 86 -16.31 -20.15 -12.92
CA ARG A 86 -16.27 -20.56 -14.34
C ARG A 86 -17.65 -20.51 -14.98
N ARG A 87 -18.67 -21.11 -14.34
CA ARG A 87 -20.05 -21.09 -14.84
C ARG A 87 -20.62 -19.68 -14.92
N ARG A 88 -20.33 -18.83 -13.92
CA ARG A 88 -20.76 -17.43 -13.90
C ARG A 88 -20.17 -16.64 -15.05
N LEU A 89 -18.89 -16.83 -15.34
CA LEU A 89 -18.18 -16.07 -16.38
C LEU A 89 -18.40 -16.64 -17.80
N ALA A 90 -18.83 -17.88 -17.93
CA ALA A 90 -19.01 -18.55 -19.25
C ALA A 90 -19.83 -17.72 -20.26
N PRO A 91 -20.94 -17.03 -19.87
CA PRO A 91 -21.70 -16.20 -20.81
C PRO A 91 -20.99 -14.92 -21.27
N LEU A 92 -19.96 -14.47 -20.52
CA LEU A 92 -19.26 -13.20 -20.79
C LEU A 92 -18.11 -13.35 -21.79
N GLY A 93 -17.62 -14.58 -22.00
CA GLY A 93 -16.46 -14.83 -22.86
C GLY A 93 -15.17 -14.21 -22.34
N GLY A 94 -14.24 -13.94 -23.25
CA GLY A 94 -12.93 -13.35 -22.96
C GLY A 94 -11.89 -14.36 -22.48
N ASP A 95 -10.62 -13.93 -22.42
CA ASP A 95 -9.51 -14.75 -21.97
C ASP A 95 -9.55 -14.91 -20.44
N THR A 96 -9.94 -16.10 -19.97
CA THR A 96 -10.05 -16.39 -18.53
C THR A 96 -9.46 -17.76 -18.20
N ARG A 97 -8.43 -17.74 -17.36
CA ARG A 97 -7.79 -18.91 -16.75
C ARG A 97 -8.35 -19.15 -15.36
N PHE A 98 -8.70 -20.38 -15.02
CA PHE A 98 -9.27 -20.77 -13.73
C PHE A 98 -8.35 -21.77 -13.04
N LEU A 99 -7.93 -21.48 -11.78
CA LEU A 99 -7.00 -22.31 -11.02
C LEU A 99 -7.47 -22.53 -9.59
N ALA A 100 -7.43 -23.79 -9.13
CA ALA A 100 -7.47 -24.07 -7.70
C ALA A 100 -6.08 -23.82 -7.13
N MET A 101 -5.92 -22.80 -6.25
CA MET A 101 -4.62 -22.30 -5.80
C MET A 101 -4.70 -21.79 -4.37
N ASP A 102 -3.65 -22.05 -3.60
CA ASP A 102 -3.45 -21.45 -2.29
C ASP A 102 -2.80 -20.07 -2.45
N ALA A 103 -3.44 -19.04 -1.93
CA ALA A 103 -2.90 -17.67 -1.93
C ALA A 103 -1.60 -17.53 -1.13
N GLU A 104 -1.42 -18.36 -0.11
CA GLU A 104 -0.21 -18.36 0.74
C GLU A 104 1.00 -19.04 0.07
N ASP A 105 0.77 -19.77 -1.03
CA ASP A 105 1.82 -20.39 -1.84
C ASP A 105 1.41 -20.35 -3.33
N PRO A 106 1.41 -19.15 -3.96
CA PRO A 106 0.95 -19.00 -5.32
C PRO A 106 1.91 -19.64 -6.31
N ALA A 107 1.45 -20.68 -7.01
CA ALA A 107 2.20 -21.38 -8.05
C ALA A 107 2.20 -20.61 -9.38
N LEU A 108 2.61 -19.33 -9.35
CA LEU A 108 2.62 -18.38 -10.47
C LEU A 108 4.01 -17.76 -10.69
N ALA A 109 5.08 -18.52 -10.38
CA ALA A 109 6.46 -18.03 -10.50
C ALA A 109 6.76 -17.56 -11.94
N GLY A 110 7.34 -16.36 -12.07
CA GLY A 110 7.66 -15.73 -13.36
C GLY A 110 6.48 -15.06 -14.06
N GLU A 111 5.28 -15.12 -13.50
CA GLU A 111 4.14 -14.35 -14.00
C GLU A 111 4.08 -12.96 -13.34
N SER A 112 3.54 -11.98 -14.06
CA SER A 112 3.31 -10.63 -13.53
C SER A 112 1.96 -10.10 -13.97
N PHE A 113 1.32 -9.28 -13.12
CA PHE A 113 -0.04 -8.80 -13.31
C PHE A 113 -0.10 -7.28 -13.09
N ASP A 114 -0.92 -6.60 -13.87
CA ASP A 114 -1.19 -5.17 -13.69
C ASP A 114 -2.11 -4.95 -12.46
N LEU A 115 -3.00 -5.91 -12.20
CA LEU A 115 -3.90 -5.90 -11.06
C LEU A 115 -3.88 -7.27 -10.36
N VAL A 116 -3.57 -7.27 -9.08
CA VAL A 116 -3.83 -8.39 -8.17
C VAL A 116 -4.92 -7.95 -7.20
N CYS A 117 -6.02 -8.71 -7.12
CA CYS A 117 -7.13 -8.31 -6.28
C CYS A 117 -7.72 -9.47 -5.48
N SER A 118 -8.37 -9.14 -4.35
CA SER A 118 -9.01 -10.12 -3.48
C SER A 118 -10.17 -9.48 -2.70
N SER A 119 -11.35 -10.08 -2.76
CA SER A 119 -12.52 -9.62 -2.01
C SER A 119 -12.89 -10.60 -0.91
N LEU A 120 -12.75 -10.15 0.36
CA LEU A 120 -13.11 -10.92 1.56
C LEU A 120 -12.50 -12.34 1.63
N ALA A 121 -11.25 -12.50 1.14
CA ALA A 121 -10.48 -13.73 1.32
C ALA A 121 -9.33 -13.58 2.33
N MET A 122 -8.78 -12.36 2.49
CA MET A 122 -7.59 -12.09 3.30
C MET A 122 -7.74 -12.49 4.79
N GLN A 123 -8.94 -12.45 5.35
CA GLN A 123 -9.21 -12.86 6.74
C GLN A 123 -8.96 -14.37 6.99
N TRP A 124 -8.77 -15.14 5.93
CA TRP A 124 -8.48 -16.57 6.00
C TRP A 124 -6.99 -16.90 5.97
N PHE A 125 -6.13 -15.93 5.65
CA PHE A 125 -4.68 -16.12 5.60
C PHE A 125 -4.13 -16.38 7.00
N ALA A 126 -3.31 -17.39 7.14
CA ALA A 126 -2.61 -17.71 8.40
C ALA A 126 -1.41 -16.76 8.60
N ASP A 127 -0.63 -16.54 7.54
CA ASP A 127 0.45 -15.57 7.45
C ASP A 127 0.03 -14.43 6.53
N ARG A 128 -0.63 -13.41 7.08
CA ARG A 128 -1.18 -12.30 6.30
C ARG A 128 -0.08 -11.45 5.66
N ALA A 129 0.91 -11.03 6.44
CA ALA A 129 1.99 -10.18 5.95
C ALA A 129 2.83 -10.88 4.88
N GLY A 130 3.24 -12.13 5.12
CA GLY A 130 3.99 -12.91 4.14
C GLY A 130 3.20 -13.20 2.88
N THR A 131 1.88 -13.44 2.99
CA THR A 131 1.02 -13.65 1.82
C THR A 131 0.90 -12.38 0.99
N LEU A 132 0.62 -11.24 1.62
CA LEU A 132 0.55 -9.96 0.91
C LEU A 132 1.86 -9.63 0.19
N SER A 133 2.99 -9.95 0.81
CA SER A 133 4.28 -9.78 0.16
C SER A 133 4.44 -10.66 -1.08
N ARG A 134 4.13 -11.96 -0.99
CA ARG A 134 4.20 -12.87 -2.16
C ARG A 134 3.26 -12.42 -3.27
N LEU A 135 2.07 -11.93 -2.93
CA LEU A 135 1.13 -11.36 -3.92
C LEU A 135 1.66 -10.06 -4.53
N SER A 136 2.38 -9.24 -3.77
CA SER A 136 3.00 -8.02 -4.29
C SER A 136 4.14 -8.29 -5.27
N ASP A 137 4.85 -9.41 -5.09
CA ASP A 137 5.93 -9.84 -5.99
C ASP A 137 5.38 -10.18 -7.39
N LEU A 138 4.11 -10.59 -7.47
CA LEU A 138 3.40 -10.87 -8.74
C LEU A 138 2.92 -9.60 -9.47
N LEU A 139 3.05 -8.40 -8.89
CA LEU A 139 2.67 -7.17 -9.57
C LEU A 139 3.70 -6.76 -10.61
N ALA A 140 3.25 -6.36 -11.77
CA ALA A 140 4.06 -5.62 -12.73
C ALA A 140 4.47 -4.25 -12.16
N PRO A 141 5.57 -3.63 -12.65
CA PRO A 141 5.87 -2.24 -12.31
C PRO A 141 4.67 -1.32 -12.60
N GLY A 142 4.25 -0.54 -11.61
CA GLY A 142 3.05 0.30 -11.69
C GLY A 142 1.73 -0.44 -11.48
N GLY A 143 1.77 -1.74 -11.24
CA GLY A 143 0.59 -2.55 -10.95
C GLY A 143 -0.03 -2.25 -9.59
N THR A 144 -1.27 -2.66 -9.39
CA THR A 144 -2.08 -2.38 -8.21
C THR A 144 -2.44 -3.66 -7.47
N LEU A 145 -2.29 -3.66 -6.14
CA LEU A 145 -2.87 -4.65 -5.23
C LEU A 145 -4.15 -4.04 -4.63
N ALA A 146 -5.32 -4.64 -4.91
CA ALA A 146 -6.63 -4.18 -4.47
C ALA A 146 -7.29 -5.23 -3.57
N LEU A 147 -7.58 -4.88 -2.32
CA LEU A 147 -8.01 -5.83 -1.30
C LEU A 147 -9.28 -5.35 -0.59
N SER A 148 -10.12 -6.28 -0.15
CA SER A 148 -11.09 -6.01 0.90
C SER A 148 -11.05 -7.09 1.98
N THR A 149 -11.27 -6.69 3.23
CA THR A 149 -11.25 -7.60 4.39
C THR A 149 -12.17 -7.12 5.50
N LEU A 150 -12.53 -8.03 6.40
CA LEU A 150 -13.20 -7.67 7.64
C LEU A 150 -12.23 -7.00 8.61
N CYS A 151 -12.70 -5.94 9.27
CA CYS A 151 -11.96 -5.20 10.29
C CYS A 151 -12.54 -5.35 11.69
N ALA A 152 -11.78 -4.92 12.69
CA ALA A 152 -12.22 -4.81 14.08
C ALA A 152 -13.52 -4.00 14.17
N GLY A 153 -14.45 -4.46 14.98
CA GLY A 153 -15.82 -3.94 15.06
C GLY A 153 -16.84 -4.76 14.27
N SER A 154 -16.42 -5.60 13.32
CA SER A 154 -17.36 -6.50 12.64
C SER A 154 -18.04 -7.45 13.62
N PHE A 155 -19.36 -7.62 13.42
CA PHE A 155 -20.23 -8.45 14.27
C PHE A 155 -20.26 -8.01 15.73
N ALA A 156 -20.21 -6.69 15.99
CA ALA A 156 -20.18 -6.12 17.33
C ALA A 156 -21.39 -6.59 18.18
N GLU A 157 -22.57 -6.69 17.60
CA GLU A 157 -23.80 -7.12 18.25
C GLU A 157 -23.71 -8.57 18.74
N TRP A 158 -23.15 -9.44 17.88
CA TRP A 158 -22.93 -10.85 18.21
C TRP A 158 -21.91 -10.99 19.34
N ARG A 159 -20.81 -10.28 19.27
CA ARG A 159 -19.78 -10.27 20.34
C ARG A 159 -20.35 -9.75 21.66
N ALA A 160 -21.13 -8.67 21.62
CA ALA A 160 -21.79 -8.10 22.78
C ALA A 160 -22.78 -9.08 23.44
N ALA A 161 -23.51 -9.91 22.66
CA ALA A 161 -24.38 -10.94 23.20
C ALA A 161 -23.61 -11.99 24.02
N TYR A 162 -22.43 -12.41 23.56
CA TYR A 162 -21.54 -13.31 24.32
C TYR A 162 -21.01 -12.64 25.59
N THR A 163 -20.50 -11.40 25.46
CA THR A 163 -19.95 -10.64 26.61
C THR A 163 -20.98 -10.41 27.70
N ARG A 164 -22.24 -10.06 27.35
CA ARG A 164 -23.34 -9.89 28.35
C ARG A 164 -23.61 -11.14 29.15
N ARG A 165 -23.23 -12.31 28.62
CA ARG A 165 -23.39 -13.60 29.30
C ARG A 165 -22.12 -14.12 29.95
N GLY A 166 -21.04 -13.31 29.99
CA GLY A 166 -19.72 -13.74 30.48
C GLY A 166 -19.11 -14.89 29.68
N LEU A 167 -19.46 -15.01 28.39
CA LEU A 167 -18.98 -16.06 27.51
C LEU A 167 -17.95 -15.52 26.51
N ASP A 168 -16.99 -16.35 26.19
CA ASP A 168 -16.04 -16.08 25.12
C ASP A 168 -16.71 -16.30 23.75
N CYS A 169 -16.63 -15.27 22.88
CA CYS A 169 -17.12 -15.39 21.52
C CYS A 169 -16.17 -16.28 20.67
N PRO A 170 -16.69 -17.35 20.04
CA PRO A 170 -15.85 -18.26 19.26
C PRO A 170 -15.39 -17.69 17.92
N MET A 171 -15.93 -16.54 17.47
CA MET A 171 -15.52 -15.91 16.21
C MET A 171 -14.08 -15.40 16.29
N ALA A 172 -13.37 -15.51 15.17
CA ALA A 172 -12.04 -14.93 15.02
C ALA A 172 -12.07 -13.41 15.26
N SER A 173 -11.02 -12.84 15.85
CA SER A 173 -10.80 -11.41 15.89
C SER A 173 -10.30 -10.92 14.53
N TYR A 174 -10.76 -9.73 14.13
CA TYR A 174 -10.28 -9.07 12.94
C TYR A 174 -9.33 -7.93 13.30
N PRO A 175 -8.34 -7.62 12.47
CA PRO A 175 -7.40 -6.53 12.72
C PRO A 175 -8.10 -5.17 12.61
N ASP A 176 -7.58 -4.16 13.28
CA ASP A 176 -7.92 -2.77 12.95
C ASP A 176 -7.10 -2.29 11.73
N VAL A 177 -7.42 -1.10 11.21
CA VAL A 177 -6.76 -0.53 10.03
C VAL A 177 -5.27 -0.28 10.27
N ARG A 178 -4.86 0.03 11.51
CA ARG A 178 -3.43 0.25 11.83
C ARG A 178 -2.63 -1.04 11.70
N HIS A 179 -3.18 -2.16 12.20
CA HIS A 179 -2.55 -3.47 12.04
C HIS A 179 -2.53 -3.93 10.58
N LEU A 180 -3.57 -3.57 9.80
CA LEU A 180 -3.57 -3.83 8.35
C LEU A 180 -2.51 -3.00 7.61
N ASP A 181 -2.29 -1.76 8.01
CA ASP A 181 -1.26 -0.91 7.39
C ASP A 181 0.16 -1.37 7.74
N ALA A 182 0.36 -1.93 8.94
CA ALA A 182 1.62 -2.56 9.31
C ALA A 182 1.98 -3.80 8.46
N ASP A 183 0.98 -4.48 7.88
CA ASP A 183 1.18 -5.62 6.97
C ASP A 183 1.34 -5.19 5.50
N ARG A 184 1.34 -3.90 5.21
CA ARG A 184 1.51 -3.37 3.85
C ARG A 184 2.82 -3.84 3.25
N PRO A 185 2.78 -4.51 2.06
CA PRO A 185 4.01 -4.97 1.44
C PRO A 185 4.90 -3.79 1.02
N TRP A 186 6.17 -3.86 1.35
CA TRP A 186 7.17 -2.94 0.84
C TRP A 186 7.50 -3.26 -0.63
N PRO A 187 7.75 -2.30 -1.52
CA PRO A 187 7.68 -0.85 -1.36
C PRO A 187 6.36 -0.22 -1.86
N LEU A 188 5.24 -0.94 -1.73
CA LEU A 188 3.94 -0.50 -2.24
C LEU A 188 3.48 0.80 -1.57
N GLN A 189 2.86 1.67 -2.36
CA GLN A 189 2.29 2.93 -1.90
C GLN A 189 0.77 2.87 -1.98
N GLY A 190 0.10 3.46 -1.01
CA GLY A 190 -1.35 3.43 -0.89
C GLY A 190 -1.78 3.34 0.56
N GLY A 191 -3.04 3.00 0.79
CA GLY A 191 -3.58 2.94 2.14
C GLY A 191 -4.88 2.16 2.21
N TRP A 192 -5.45 2.13 3.41
CA TRP A 192 -6.71 1.50 3.73
C TRP A 192 -7.80 2.53 3.98
N ASP A 193 -8.92 2.37 3.26
CA ASP A 193 -10.19 3.01 3.61
C ASP A 193 -11.04 2.08 4.45
N ARG A 194 -11.92 2.65 5.29
CA ARG A 194 -12.86 1.88 6.10
C ARG A 194 -14.28 2.27 5.78
N GLU A 195 -15.17 1.27 5.68
CA GLU A 195 -16.60 1.45 5.46
C GLU A 195 -17.39 0.56 6.43
N THR A 196 -18.40 1.13 7.08
CA THR A 196 -19.35 0.39 7.92
C THR A 196 -20.55 0.00 7.09
N ILE A 197 -20.84 -1.29 6.98
CA ILE A 197 -22.05 -1.81 6.34
C ILE A 197 -22.96 -2.39 7.42
N LEU A 198 -24.19 -1.90 7.47
CA LEU A 198 -25.23 -2.42 8.37
C LEU A 198 -26.15 -3.35 7.58
N ASP A 199 -26.05 -4.64 7.83
CA ASP A 199 -26.98 -5.64 7.31
C ASP A 199 -28.13 -5.85 8.30
N ARG A 200 -29.33 -6.10 7.78
CA ARG A 200 -30.55 -6.29 8.58
C ARG A 200 -31.19 -7.63 8.24
N PRO A 201 -30.68 -8.73 8.78
CA PRO A 201 -31.27 -10.03 8.61
C PRO A 201 -32.67 -10.08 9.25
N ALA A 202 -33.57 -10.81 8.63
CA ALA A 202 -34.96 -10.88 9.09
C ALA A 202 -35.11 -11.48 10.51
N THR A 203 -34.21 -12.37 10.90
CA THR A 203 -34.19 -13.02 12.21
C THR A 203 -32.78 -13.32 12.67
N ALA A 204 -32.56 -13.43 14.00
CA ALA A 204 -31.28 -13.83 14.58
C ALA A 204 -30.83 -15.23 14.10
N LEU A 205 -31.77 -16.16 13.95
CA LEU A 205 -31.49 -17.48 13.41
C LEU A 205 -31.12 -17.42 11.93
N GLY A 206 -31.78 -16.55 11.16
CA GLY A 206 -31.46 -16.26 9.77
C GLY A 206 -30.02 -15.78 9.61
N PHE A 207 -29.61 -14.80 10.41
CA PHE A 207 -28.25 -14.29 10.47
C PHE A 207 -27.20 -15.41 10.70
N VAL A 208 -27.40 -16.27 11.71
CA VAL A 208 -26.48 -17.37 12.01
C VAL A 208 -26.45 -18.41 10.87
N ARG A 209 -27.59 -18.66 10.21
CA ARG A 209 -27.64 -19.53 9.04
C ARG A 209 -26.88 -18.94 7.86
N GLU A 210 -27.07 -17.66 7.58
CA GLU A 210 -26.32 -16.94 6.54
C GLU A 210 -24.81 -16.98 6.79
N LEU A 211 -24.35 -16.68 8.03
CA LEU A 211 -22.94 -16.82 8.41
C LEU A 211 -22.39 -18.24 8.16
N ARG A 212 -23.20 -19.27 8.38
CA ARG A 212 -22.81 -20.66 8.08
C ARG A 212 -22.73 -20.92 6.58
N GLN A 213 -23.68 -20.40 5.82
CA GLN A 213 -23.75 -20.58 4.36
C GLN A 213 -22.58 -19.90 3.64
N ILE A 214 -22.14 -18.73 4.11
CA ILE A 214 -20.97 -18.01 3.57
C ILE A 214 -19.63 -18.47 4.17
N GLY A 215 -19.61 -19.56 4.95
CA GLY A 215 -18.38 -20.10 5.56
C GLY A 215 -17.84 -19.29 6.75
N ALA A 216 -18.41 -18.13 7.09
CA ALA A 216 -17.91 -17.22 8.13
C ALA A 216 -18.09 -17.71 9.58
N SER A 217 -18.62 -18.91 9.79
CA SER A 217 -18.87 -19.50 11.11
C SER A 217 -17.74 -20.41 11.61
N LEU A 218 -16.54 -20.36 11.00
CA LEU A 218 -15.39 -21.11 11.51
C LEU A 218 -14.97 -20.51 12.88
N PRO A 219 -14.97 -21.30 13.94
CA PRO A 219 -14.49 -20.83 15.23
C PRO A 219 -12.99 -20.58 15.17
N ARG A 220 -12.51 -19.66 16.00
CA ARG A 220 -11.06 -19.52 16.24
C ARG A 220 -10.51 -20.85 16.76
N GLU A 221 -9.23 -21.07 16.55
CA GLU A 221 -8.55 -22.27 17.01
C GLU A 221 -8.72 -22.46 18.52
N GLY A 222 -9.08 -23.68 18.94
CA GLY A 222 -9.34 -24.00 20.34
C GLY A 222 -10.71 -23.55 20.90
N ALA A 223 -11.50 -22.76 20.16
CA ALA A 223 -12.82 -22.33 20.63
C ALA A 223 -13.86 -23.46 20.42
N ARG A 224 -14.73 -23.63 21.44
CA ARG A 224 -15.86 -24.56 21.37
C ARG A 224 -17.12 -23.84 20.91
N PRO A 225 -17.91 -24.40 19.99
CA PRO A 225 -19.23 -23.88 19.66
C PRO A 225 -20.11 -23.83 20.92
N ALA A 226 -20.99 -22.83 21.00
CA ALA A 226 -22.00 -22.78 22.05
C ALA A 226 -22.95 -24.00 21.92
N ASP A 227 -23.32 -24.58 23.06
CA ASP A 227 -24.34 -25.61 23.10
C ASP A 227 -25.72 -25.07 22.64
N PRO A 228 -26.67 -25.92 22.22
CA PRO A 228 -27.95 -25.47 21.67
C PRO A 228 -28.77 -24.58 22.60
N GLY A 229 -28.67 -24.80 23.93
CA GLY A 229 -29.37 -24.00 24.94
C GLY A 229 -28.79 -22.59 25.06
N THR A 230 -27.46 -22.50 25.09
CA THR A 230 -26.71 -21.23 25.07
C THR A 230 -26.94 -20.47 23.79
N LEU A 231 -26.87 -21.15 22.63
CA LEU A 231 -27.17 -20.52 21.34
C LEU A 231 -28.58 -19.92 21.28
N ARG A 232 -29.59 -20.63 21.79
CA ARG A 232 -30.99 -20.13 21.84
C ARG A 232 -31.09 -18.89 22.70
N ARG A 233 -30.40 -18.80 23.84
CA ARG A 233 -30.36 -17.61 24.69
C ARG A 233 -29.66 -16.43 23.98
N LEU A 234 -28.54 -16.67 23.31
CA LEU A 234 -27.82 -15.64 22.53
C LEU A 234 -28.70 -15.08 21.40
N LEU A 235 -29.42 -15.95 20.69
CA LEU A 235 -30.38 -15.54 19.64
C LEU A 235 -31.52 -14.70 20.20
N GLY A 236 -31.99 -15.02 21.41
CA GLY A 236 -32.99 -14.22 22.13
C GLY A 236 -32.49 -12.82 22.44
N ASP A 237 -31.24 -12.69 22.91
CA ASP A 237 -30.62 -11.40 23.21
C ASP A 237 -30.44 -10.50 21.98
N LEU A 238 -30.17 -11.09 20.83
CA LEU A 238 -30.07 -10.35 19.57
C LEU A 238 -31.43 -9.84 19.08
N GLY A 239 -32.50 -10.58 19.36
CA GLY A 239 -33.86 -10.27 18.91
C GLY A 239 -34.68 -9.36 19.83
N GLN A 240 -34.20 -9.00 21.03
CA GLN A 240 -34.95 -8.22 22.02
C GLN A 240 -35.28 -6.79 21.62
N GLY A 241 -34.70 -6.25 20.54
CA GLY A 241 -34.96 -4.91 20.02
C GLY A 241 -35.84 -4.87 18.74
N GLY A 242 -36.40 -5.98 18.32
CA GLY A 242 -37.20 -6.10 17.07
C GLY A 242 -36.34 -6.35 15.84
N ALA A 243 -35.83 -5.33 15.17
CA ALA A 243 -34.96 -5.47 14.01
C ALA A 243 -33.54 -5.86 14.44
N ILE A 244 -32.99 -6.91 13.80
CA ILE A 244 -31.61 -7.33 14.01
C ILE A 244 -30.71 -6.52 13.10
N THR A 245 -29.60 -6.04 13.66
CA THR A 245 -28.52 -5.43 12.92
C THR A 245 -27.28 -6.29 13.03
N ALA A 246 -26.59 -6.47 11.92
CA ALA A 246 -25.28 -7.08 11.86
C ALA A 246 -24.29 -6.07 11.25
N THR A 247 -23.39 -5.57 12.06
CA THR A 247 -22.38 -4.61 11.63
C THR A 247 -21.21 -5.34 10.97
N TYR A 248 -20.87 -4.89 9.76
CA TYR A 248 -19.65 -5.29 9.04
C TYR A 248 -18.74 -4.07 8.90
N GLU A 249 -17.57 -4.13 9.50
CA GLU A 249 -16.52 -3.14 9.29
C GLU A 249 -15.60 -3.68 8.21
N ILE A 250 -15.56 -3.00 7.08
CA ILE A 250 -14.80 -3.43 5.91
C ILE A 250 -13.62 -2.49 5.69
N GLY A 251 -12.41 -3.05 5.61
CA GLY A 251 -11.23 -2.36 5.11
C GLY A 251 -11.09 -2.59 3.61
N TYR A 252 -10.84 -1.52 2.86
CA TYR A 252 -10.47 -1.55 1.45
C TYR A 252 -9.06 -1.02 1.31
N GLY A 253 -8.13 -1.86 0.86
CA GLY A 253 -6.74 -1.49 0.61
C GLY A 253 -6.47 -1.36 -0.88
N LEU A 254 -5.90 -0.22 -1.30
CA LEU A 254 -5.37 -0.03 -2.65
C LEU A 254 -3.91 0.38 -2.53
N PHE A 255 -3.04 -0.45 -3.13
CA PHE A 255 -1.60 -0.26 -3.07
C PHE A 255 -0.99 -0.37 -4.45
N ARG A 256 -0.11 0.54 -4.80
CA ARG A 256 0.54 0.59 -6.11
C ARG A 256 2.03 0.25 -6.00
N ARG A 257 2.49 -0.65 -6.86
CA ARG A 257 3.92 -0.92 -7.02
C ARG A 257 4.59 0.25 -7.76
N PRO A 258 5.77 0.72 -7.32
CA PRO A 258 6.54 1.69 -8.09
C PRO A 258 6.76 1.25 -9.54
N VAL A 259 6.68 2.18 -10.47
CA VAL A 259 6.92 1.91 -11.91
C VAL A 259 8.40 1.68 -12.22
N ARG A 260 9.28 2.12 -11.31
CA ARG A 260 10.73 2.04 -11.42
C ARG A 260 11.34 1.85 -10.04
N GLN A 261 12.46 1.16 -9.97
CA GLN A 261 13.28 1.10 -8.77
C GLN A 261 13.95 2.46 -8.52
N GLY A 262 13.94 2.91 -7.27
CA GLY A 262 14.50 4.20 -6.88
C GLY A 262 13.88 4.78 -5.63
N VAL A 263 14.31 5.98 -5.27
CA VAL A 263 13.79 6.71 -4.11
C VAL A 263 13.55 8.18 -4.46
N PHE A 264 12.65 8.81 -3.69
CA PHE A 264 12.47 10.25 -3.71
C PHE A 264 13.11 10.86 -2.46
N VAL A 265 14.13 11.68 -2.64
CA VAL A 265 14.81 12.40 -1.56
C VAL A 265 14.08 13.73 -1.32
N THR A 266 13.52 13.90 -0.14
CA THR A 266 12.92 15.18 0.31
C THR A 266 13.46 15.56 1.66
N GLY A 267 13.20 16.78 2.10
CA GLY A 267 13.67 17.28 3.38
C GLY A 267 12.54 17.64 4.34
N THR A 268 12.86 17.75 5.61
CA THR A 268 11.99 18.38 6.60
C THR A 268 11.92 19.89 6.41
N ASP A 269 12.91 20.46 5.66
CA ASP A 269 13.06 21.88 5.38
C ASP A 269 14.02 22.10 4.21
N THR A 270 14.24 23.38 3.83
CA THR A 270 15.31 23.80 2.92
C THR A 270 16.66 23.76 3.65
N GLY A 271 17.76 23.50 2.91
CA GLY A 271 19.11 23.49 3.48
C GLY A 271 19.42 22.35 4.48
N VAL A 272 18.59 21.29 4.56
CA VAL A 272 18.84 20.15 5.45
C VAL A 272 19.91 19.16 4.91
N GLY A 273 20.41 19.38 3.69
CA GLY A 273 21.44 18.55 3.08
C GLY A 273 20.94 17.52 2.09
N LYS A 274 19.79 17.76 1.43
CA LYS A 274 19.25 16.85 0.38
C LYS A 274 20.28 16.54 -0.69
N THR A 275 20.95 17.55 -1.23
CA THR A 275 21.94 17.43 -2.30
C THR A 275 23.15 16.60 -1.88
N LEU A 276 23.61 16.77 -0.61
CA LEU A 276 24.65 15.92 0.00
C LEU A 276 24.20 14.45 0.07
N VAL A 277 22.99 14.22 0.59
CA VAL A 277 22.41 12.88 0.71
C VAL A 277 22.23 12.24 -0.66
N SER A 278 21.71 12.99 -1.64
CA SER A 278 21.57 12.51 -3.02
C SER A 278 22.92 12.07 -3.61
N ALA A 279 23.99 12.86 -3.42
CA ALA A 279 25.32 12.47 -3.87
C ALA A 279 25.83 11.17 -3.19
N CYS A 280 25.56 11.01 -1.89
CA CYS A 280 25.93 9.80 -1.16
C CYS A 280 25.14 8.58 -1.66
N LEU A 281 23.83 8.72 -1.90
CA LEU A 281 23.00 7.64 -2.45
C LEU A 281 23.44 7.23 -3.86
N LEU A 282 23.78 8.20 -4.71
CA LEU A 282 24.27 7.93 -6.06
C LEU A 282 25.58 7.12 -6.02
N ARG A 283 26.47 7.48 -5.11
CA ARG A 283 27.75 6.78 -4.94
C ARG A 283 27.58 5.37 -4.34
N ALA A 284 26.67 5.22 -3.34
CA ALA A 284 26.41 3.96 -2.66
C ALA A 284 25.70 2.95 -3.54
N TRP A 285 24.78 3.41 -4.42
CA TRP A 285 23.87 2.54 -5.16
C TRP A 285 24.17 2.48 -6.66
N ASP A 286 25.20 3.14 -7.12
CA ASP A 286 25.50 3.29 -8.55
C ASP A 286 24.27 3.81 -9.34
N ALA A 287 23.50 4.74 -8.74
CA ALA A 287 22.18 5.18 -9.20
C ALA A 287 22.26 6.25 -10.28
N SER A 288 21.17 6.49 -11.02
CA SER A 288 20.93 7.67 -11.86
C SER A 288 20.24 8.76 -11.07
N TYR A 289 20.37 10.03 -11.52
CA TYR A 289 19.86 11.20 -10.78
C TYR A 289 18.89 12.04 -11.61
N TRP A 290 17.87 12.54 -10.93
CA TRP A 290 16.94 13.49 -11.49
C TRP A 290 16.47 14.49 -10.45
N LYS A 291 16.63 15.79 -10.78
CA LYS A 291 16.01 16.88 -10.03
C LYS A 291 14.94 17.50 -10.94
N PRO A 292 13.64 17.14 -10.77
CA PRO A 292 12.57 17.60 -11.66
C PRO A 292 12.42 19.11 -11.67
N LEU A 293 12.63 19.78 -10.53
CA LEU A 293 12.47 21.22 -10.37
C LEU A 293 13.74 21.80 -9.77
N GLN A 294 14.45 22.61 -10.55
CA GLN A 294 15.65 23.33 -10.12
C GLN A 294 15.30 24.80 -9.96
N THR A 295 15.52 25.37 -8.76
CA THR A 295 15.34 26.79 -8.45
C THR A 295 16.66 27.41 -7.97
N GLY A 296 16.80 28.74 -8.02
CA GLY A 296 17.92 29.47 -7.42
C GLY A 296 19.19 29.51 -8.28
N ILE A 297 19.14 29.17 -9.55
CA ILE A 297 20.33 29.11 -10.43
C ILE A 297 21.01 30.46 -10.69
N ALA A 298 20.34 31.59 -10.37
CA ALA A 298 20.94 32.92 -10.49
C ALA A 298 21.93 33.22 -9.37
N GLU A 299 21.78 32.59 -8.20
CA GLU A 299 22.56 32.90 -6.99
C GLU A 299 23.44 31.70 -6.56
N GLU A 300 23.04 30.47 -6.87
CA GLU A 300 23.70 29.26 -6.44
C GLU A 300 24.02 28.33 -7.61
N THR A 301 25.04 27.48 -7.45
CA THR A 301 25.32 26.38 -8.38
C THR A 301 24.14 25.41 -8.38
N ALA A 302 23.71 24.99 -9.54
CA ALA A 302 22.60 24.03 -9.64
C ALA A 302 22.90 22.74 -8.83
N ASP A 303 21.89 22.22 -8.14
CA ASP A 303 22.03 20.98 -7.36
C ASP A 303 22.52 19.82 -8.24
N SER A 304 22.09 19.77 -9.51
CA SER A 304 22.54 18.78 -10.48
C SER A 304 24.05 18.83 -10.74
N ASP A 305 24.63 20.04 -10.84
CA ASP A 305 26.06 20.22 -11.04
C ASP A 305 26.82 19.86 -9.78
N THR A 306 26.31 20.28 -8.62
CA THR A 306 26.88 19.97 -7.30
C THR A 306 26.92 18.45 -7.06
N VAL A 307 25.81 17.75 -7.31
CA VAL A 307 25.70 16.30 -7.17
C VAL A 307 26.66 15.60 -8.14
N THR A 308 26.71 16.06 -9.39
CA THR A 308 27.62 15.49 -10.42
C THR A 308 29.08 15.60 -9.98
N ALA A 309 29.48 16.75 -9.49
CA ALA A 309 30.87 16.98 -9.04
C ALA A 309 31.19 16.12 -7.78
N LEU A 310 30.27 16.04 -6.82
CA LEU A 310 30.48 15.34 -5.55
C LEU A 310 30.47 13.81 -5.72
N ALA A 311 29.52 13.27 -6.48
CA ALA A 311 29.37 11.84 -6.69
C ALA A 311 30.30 11.28 -7.78
N GLY A 312 30.89 12.15 -8.61
CA GLY A 312 31.63 11.73 -9.82
C GLY A 312 30.65 11.10 -10.84
N LEU A 313 29.46 11.69 -11.01
CA LEU A 313 28.41 11.13 -11.85
C LEU A 313 28.73 11.32 -13.33
N ASP A 314 28.57 10.26 -14.12
CA ASP A 314 28.61 10.35 -15.58
C ASP A 314 27.39 11.15 -16.09
N ALA A 315 27.60 12.03 -17.07
CA ALA A 315 26.53 12.82 -17.70
C ALA A 315 25.39 11.97 -18.25
N ALA A 316 25.67 10.75 -18.70
CA ALA A 316 24.67 9.80 -19.16
C ALA A 316 23.69 9.34 -18.08
N ARG A 317 24.03 9.54 -16.81
CA ARG A 317 23.21 9.16 -15.62
C ARG A 317 22.42 10.33 -15.05
N LEU A 318 22.60 11.53 -15.63
CA LEU A 318 21.92 12.74 -15.22
C LEU A 318 20.71 13.00 -16.14
N HIS A 319 19.51 13.03 -15.57
CA HIS A 319 18.31 13.41 -16.31
C HIS A 319 18.09 14.91 -16.27
N ALA A 320 17.69 15.50 -17.41
CA ALA A 320 17.39 16.91 -17.50
C ALA A 320 16.20 17.31 -16.60
N PRO A 321 16.27 18.45 -15.88
CA PRO A 321 15.15 18.98 -15.11
C PRO A 321 13.92 19.22 -16.00
N ALA A 322 12.73 19.08 -15.43
CA ALA A 322 11.47 19.45 -16.10
C ALA A 322 11.26 20.97 -16.11
N ALA A 323 11.76 21.68 -15.08
CA ALA A 323 11.79 23.14 -15.06
C ALA A 323 13.04 23.64 -14.32
N VAL A 324 13.59 24.76 -14.83
CA VAL A 324 14.74 25.46 -14.27
C VAL A 324 14.34 26.92 -14.07
N LEU A 325 14.47 27.42 -12.85
CA LEU A 325 14.02 28.76 -12.43
C LEU A 325 15.16 29.50 -11.74
N ALA A 326 15.30 30.79 -12.06
CA ALA A 326 16.42 31.61 -11.61
C ALA A 326 16.31 31.98 -10.11
N ALA A 327 15.11 32.29 -9.64
CA ALA A 327 14.89 32.78 -8.28
C ALA A 327 15.06 31.69 -7.21
N PRO A 328 15.70 31.98 -6.05
CA PRO A 328 15.85 31.05 -4.93
C PRO A 328 14.59 31.03 -4.05
N LEU A 329 13.47 30.66 -4.66
CA LEU A 329 12.14 30.60 -4.05
C LEU A 329 11.55 29.19 -4.17
N SER A 330 10.33 29.00 -3.65
CA SER A 330 9.57 27.79 -3.97
C SER A 330 9.35 27.71 -5.49
N PRO A 331 9.21 26.51 -6.07
CA PRO A 331 8.96 26.39 -7.49
C PRO A 331 7.78 27.24 -7.99
N PHE A 332 6.68 27.29 -7.22
CA PHE A 332 5.51 28.11 -7.53
C PHE A 332 5.86 29.61 -7.55
N ASP A 333 6.44 30.15 -6.48
CA ASP A 333 6.77 31.58 -6.37
C ASP A 333 7.84 31.99 -7.39
N ALA A 334 8.82 31.11 -7.66
CA ALA A 334 9.84 31.35 -8.68
C ALA A 334 9.22 31.44 -10.09
N ALA A 335 8.31 30.55 -10.41
CA ALA A 335 7.61 30.55 -11.69
C ALA A 335 6.72 31.80 -11.86
N GLU A 336 5.96 32.19 -10.82
CA GLU A 336 5.17 33.44 -10.85
C GLU A 336 6.06 34.67 -11.06
N ARG A 337 7.19 34.75 -10.36
CA ARG A 337 8.14 35.85 -10.50
C ARG A 337 8.73 35.97 -11.90
N GLU A 338 8.86 34.84 -12.59
CA GLU A 338 9.39 34.78 -13.96
C GLU A 338 8.27 34.86 -15.02
N GLY A 339 7.02 35.09 -14.61
CA GLY A 339 5.86 35.16 -15.51
C GLY A 339 5.55 33.87 -16.24
N THR A 340 5.90 32.72 -15.64
CA THR A 340 5.64 31.38 -16.19
C THR A 340 4.79 30.55 -15.19
N ALA A 341 4.38 29.37 -15.61
CA ALA A 341 3.62 28.44 -14.75
C ALA A 341 4.14 27.01 -14.91
N ILE A 342 4.30 26.33 -13.78
CA ILE A 342 4.67 24.92 -13.77
C ILE A 342 3.41 24.08 -14.01
N LYS A 343 3.42 23.32 -15.10
CA LYS A 343 2.38 22.29 -15.39
C LYS A 343 2.75 21.02 -14.65
N ALA A 344 2.39 20.94 -13.37
CA ALA A 344 2.76 19.83 -12.50
C ALA A 344 2.32 18.47 -13.06
N GLU A 345 1.17 18.40 -13.74
CA GLU A 345 0.62 17.20 -14.37
C GLU A 345 1.48 16.66 -15.52
N ALA A 346 2.26 17.52 -16.17
CA ALA A 346 3.17 17.13 -17.25
C ALA A 346 4.53 16.61 -16.76
N ILE A 347 4.86 16.79 -15.47
CA ILE A 347 6.12 16.29 -14.92
C ILE A 347 5.98 14.79 -14.68
N ALA A 348 6.68 13.98 -15.47
CA ALA A 348 6.68 12.52 -15.36
C ALA A 348 8.09 11.99 -15.07
N LEU A 349 8.17 10.81 -14.44
CA LEU A 349 9.46 10.15 -14.27
C LEU A 349 10.16 9.98 -15.63
N PRO A 350 11.46 10.26 -15.71
CA PRO A 350 12.20 10.05 -16.93
C PRO A 350 12.24 8.55 -17.27
N PRO A 351 12.39 8.20 -18.56
CA PRO A 351 12.54 6.80 -18.97
C PRO A 351 13.77 6.17 -18.29
N ALA A 352 13.71 4.87 -18.03
CA ALA A 352 14.87 4.14 -17.56
C ALA A 352 15.94 4.10 -18.67
N ILE A 353 17.16 4.45 -18.34
CA ILE A 353 18.31 4.37 -19.26
C ILE A 353 18.90 2.94 -19.19
N ASP A 354 18.87 2.35 -18.00
CA ASP A 354 19.34 1.03 -17.66
C ASP A 354 18.63 0.50 -16.38
N ASP A 355 19.08 -0.59 -15.82
CA ASP A 355 18.49 -1.22 -14.60
C ASP A 355 18.89 -0.52 -13.29
N ARG A 356 19.63 0.59 -13.36
CA ARG A 356 20.05 1.33 -12.16
C ARG A 356 18.87 1.99 -11.46
N PRO A 357 18.91 2.05 -10.11
CA PRO A 357 17.90 2.78 -9.37
C PRO A 357 17.95 4.29 -9.67
N LEU A 358 16.82 4.96 -9.54
CA LEU A 358 16.70 6.40 -9.71
C LEU A 358 16.66 7.11 -8.37
N VAL A 359 17.54 8.09 -8.17
CA VAL A 359 17.45 9.06 -7.08
C VAL A 359 16.77 10.32 -7.62
N VAL A 360 15.54 10.60 -7.17
CA VAL A 360 14.82 11.83 -7.47
C VAL A 360 14.99 12.80 -6.31
N GLU A 361 15.44 14.02 -6.56
CA GLU A 361 15.57 15.04 -5.51
C GLU A 361 14.50 16.11 -5.63
N GLY A 362 13.71 16.28 -4.55
CA GLY A 362 12.70 17.32 -4.46
C GLY A 362 13.26 18.71 -4.15
N ALA A 363 12.51 19.75 -4.50
CA ALA A 363 12.78 21.12 -4.10
C ALA A 363 12.13 21.41 -2.74
N GLY A 364 12.93 21.79 -1.75
CA GLY A 364 12.46 22.12 -0.39
C GLY A 364 11.93 20.90 0.40
N GLY A 365 10.91 21.10 1.20
CA GLY A 365 10.25 20.07 2.02
C GLY A 365 8.98 19.52 1.41
N VAL A 366 8.32 18.60 2.13
CA VAL A 366 7.14 17.86 1.64
C VAL A 366 5.94 18.75 1.29
N MET A 367 5.78 19.89 1.95
CA MET A 367 4.65 20.81 1.77
C MET A 367 5.02 22.07 0.96
N VAL A 368 6.08 22.01 0.15
CA VAL A 368 6.47 23.14 -0.70
C VAL A 368 5.54 23.22 -1.92
N PRO A 369 4.99 24.43 -2.24
CA PRO A 369 4.17 24.64 -3.44
C PRO A 369 4.96 24.42 -4.74
N VAL A 370 4.38 23.63 -5.63
CA VAL A 370 4.92 23.39 -6.98
C VAL A 370 4.14 24.18 -8.02
N SER A 371 2.82 24.20 -7.91
CA SER A 371 1.89 25.01 -8.70
C SER A 371 0.73 25.46 -7.82
N ALA A 372 -0.22 26.20 -8.39
CA ALA A 372 -1.40 26.67 -7.64
C ALA A 372 -2.24 25.55 -7.02
N ASP A 373 -2.18 24.35 -7.57
CA ASP A 373 -2.99 23.18 -7.20
C ASP A 373 -2.16 21.93 -6.86
N CYS A 374 -0.82 22.03 -6.80
CA CYS A 374 0.08 20.92 -6.55
C CYS A 374 1.17 21.26 -5.56
N MET A 375 1.27 20.48 -4.50
CA MET A 375 2.37 20.51 -3.54
C MET A 375 3.44 19.47 -3.88
N MET A 376 4.63 19.57 -3.30
CA MET A 376 5.70 18.59 -3.48
C MET A 376 5.23 17.17 -3.09
N ILE A 377 4.43 17.03 -2.04
CA ILE A 377 3.89 15.74 -1.61
C ILE A 377 2.98 15.10 -2.66
N ASP A 378 2.31 15.89 -3.49
CA ASP A 378 1.45 15.38 -4.57
C ASP A 378 2.28 14.83 -5.74
N LEU A 379 3.44 15.46 -6.04
CA LEU A 379 4.43 14.89 -6.97
C LEU A 379 5.02 13.58 -6.46
N ILE A 380 5.40 13.53 -5.17
CA ILE A 380 5.93 12.32 -4.54
C ILE A 380 4.92 11.17 -4.67
N ALA A 381 3.65 11.42 -4.33
CA ALA A 381 2.59 10.42 -4.43
C ALA A 381 2.40 9.93 -5.88
N ARG A 382 2.46 10.85 -6.86
CA ARG A 382 2.30 10.52 -8.28
C ARG A 382 3.47 9.71 -8.84
N PHE A 383 4.70 9.99 -8.41
CA PHE A 383 5.87 9.21 -8.83
C PHE A 383 5.91 7.83 -8.22
N ALA A 384 5.21 7.64 -7.10
CA ALA A 384 5.09 6.37 -6.39
C ALA A 384 6.46 5.75 -6.04
N LEU A 385 7.47 6.58 -5.75
CA LEU A 385 8.77 6.14 -5.23
C LEU A 385 8.77 6.26 -3.71
N PRO A 386 9.37 5.30 -2.99
CA PRO A 386 9.56 5.43 -1.56
C PRO A 386 10.45 6.63 -1.22
N VAL A 387 10.15 7.26 -0.08
CA VAL A 387 10.82 8.48 0.36
C VAL A 387 12.01 8.20 1.26
N VAL A 388 13.15 8.82 0.96
CA VAL A 388 14.23 9.07 1.91
C VAL A 388 14.04 10.49 2.45
N LEU A 389 13.71 10.61 3.74
CA LEU A 389 13.49 11.89 4.39
C LEU A 389 14.80 12.38 5.03
N VAL A 390 15.26 13.55 4.61
CA VAL A 390 16.47 14.19 5.18
C VAL A 390 16.06 15.18 6.25
N ALA A 391 16.63 15.05 7.44
CA ALA A 391 16.38 15.91 8.57
C ALA A 391 17.70 16.40 9.19
N ARG A 392 17.71 17.64 9.71
CA ARG A 392 18.83 18.10 10.55
C ARG A 392 18.81 17.35 11.87
N SER A 393 19.92 17.33 12.59
CA SER A 393 20.01 16.77 13.95
C SER A 393 19.83 17.83 15.06
N GLN A 394 19.60 19.11 14.71
CA GLN A 394 19.51 20.23 15.64
C GLN A 394 18.13 20.32 16.31
N LEU A 395 18.02 21.18 17.34
CA LEU A 395 16.78 21.46 18.06
C LEU A 395 15.63 21.83 17.09
N GLY A 396 14.44 21.27 17.34
CA GLY A 396 13.26 21.39 16.48
C GLY A 396 13.11 20.26 15.47
N THR A 397 14.14 19.46 15.20
CA THR A 397 14.10 18.41 14.19
C THR A 397 13.05 17.34 14.47
N ILE A 398 12.85 16.96 15.73
CA ILE A 398 11.85 15.94 16.11
C ILE A 398 10.47 16.35 15.61
N ASN A 399 10.04 17.58 15.93
CA ASN A 399 8.74 18.10 15.49
C ASN A 399 8.59 18.10 13.96
N HIS A 400 9.55 18.67 13.23
CA HIS A 400 9.49 18.78 11.77
C HIS A 400 9.53 17.39 11.11
N THR A 401 10.33 16.47 11.64
CA THR A 401 10.42 15.12 11.10
C THR A 401 9.12 14.33 11.32
N LEU A 402 8.54 14.38 12.54
CA LEU A 402 7.28 13.70 12.83
C LEU A 402 6.12 14.27 12.02
N MET A 403 6.05 15.59 11.82
CA MET A 403 5.05 16.22 10.97
C MET A 403 5.20 15.77 9.50
N SER A 404 6.42 15.74 8.97
CA SER A 404 6.70 15.29 7.61
C SER A 404 6.33 13.80 7.41
N LEU A 405 6.72 12.94 8.35
CA LEU A 405 6.35 11.52 8.35
C LEU A 405 4.83 11.32 8.40
N SER A 406 4.14 12.09 9.25
CA SER A 406 2.67 12.03 9.33
C SER A 406 2.00 12.43 8.02
N ALA A 407 2.46 13.52 7.38
CA ALA A 407 1.92 13.96 6.10
C ALA A 407 2.14 12.91 4.99
N LEU A 408 3.35 12.33 4.91
CA LEU A 408 3.67 11.29 3.93
C LEU A 408 2.76 10.05 4.11
N ARG A 409 2.57 9.60 5.35
CA ARG A 409 1.69 8.46 5.66
C ARG A 409 0.23 8.71 5.34
N GLN A 410 -0.29 9.91 5.67
CA GLN A 410 -1.66 10.28 5.33
C GLN A 410 -1.93 10.26 3.82
N LYS A 411 -0.90 10.51 3.01
CA LYS A 411 -0.94 10.37 1.54
C LYS A 411 -0.67 8.93 1.07
N GLY A 412 -0.47 7.97 1.97
CA GLY A 412 -0.14 6.58 1.62
C GLY A 412 1.24 6.41 1.01
N ILE A 413 2.16 7.37 1.22
CA ILE A 413 3.52 7.33 0.67
C ILE A 413 4.39 6.46 1.57
N ALA A 414 5.07 5.48 0.96
CA ALA A 414 6.02 4.63 1.65
C ALA A 414 7.29 5.44 1.99
N VAL A 415 7.79 5.30 3.23
CA VAL A 415 9.01 5.93 3.69
C VAL A 415 10.10 4.87 3.84
N ALA A 416 11.16 4.99 3.04
CA ALA A 416 12.32 4.09 3.09
C ALA A 416 13.10 4.26 4.41
N GLY A 417 13.12 5.48 4.92
CA GLY A 417 13.72 5.83 6.20
C GLY A 417 14.14 7.30 6.26
N VAL A 418 14.77 7.64 7.37
CA VAL A 418 15.25 8.99 7.66
C VAL A 418 16.78 9.01 7.69
N ILE A 419 17.38 10.02 7.11
CA ILE A 419 18.81 10.34 7.27
C ILE A 419 18.93 11.59 8.10
N LEU A 420 19.61 11.50 9.24
CA LEU A 420 19.94 12.64 10.10
C LEU A 420 21.27 13.23 9.63
N ASN A 421 21.29 14.55 9.41
CA ASN A 421 22.45 15.28 8.93
C ASN A 421 22.86 16.36 9.95
N GLY A 422 24.03 16.23 10.53
CA GLY A 422 24.59 17.14 11.54
C GLY A 422 25.17 16.40 12.76
N PRO A 423 25.41 17.11 13.86
CA PRO A 423 25.95 16.50 15.08
C PRO A 423 25.08 15.33 15.56
N PRO A 424 25.67 14.25 16.12
CA PRO A 424 24.91 13.12 16.65
C PRO A 424 23.85 13.57 17.67
N SER A 425 22.62 13.09 17.56
CA SER A 425 21.52 13.36 18.49
C SER A 425 20.76 12.07 18.82
N PRO A 426 21.21 11.35 19.89
CA PRO A 426 20.52 10.15 20.36
C PRO A 426 19.05 10.37 20.68
N GLU A 427 18.69 11.56 21.16
CA GLU A 427 17.31 11.95 21.47
C GLU A 427 16.45 12.06 20.21
N ALA A 428 16.95 12.72 19.16
CA ALA A 428 16.26 12.81 17.88
C ALA A 428 16.11 11.43 17.25
N ARG A 429 17.17 10.64 17.22
CA ARG A 429 17.14 9.24 16.74
C ARG A 429 16.06 8.43 17.45
N ARG A 430 16.08 8.42 18.79
CA ARG A 430 15.12 7.69 19.61
C ARG A 430 13.68 8.14 19.35
N ALA A 431 13.44 9.46 19.32
CA ALA A 431 12.12 10.02 19.13
C ALA A 431 11.55 9.69 17.73
N ILE A 432 12.36 9.81 16.68
CA ILE A 432 11.96 9.51 15.31
C ILE A 432 11.67 8.01 15.16
N THR A 433 12.50 7.14 15.74
CA THR A 433 12.25 5.69 15.71
C THR A 433 11.00 5.31 16.48
N LEU A 434 10.80 5.85 17.70
CA LEU A 434 9.70 5.44 18.58
C LEU A 434 8.36 6.07 18.19
N PHE A 435 8.33 7.39 17.98
CA PHE A 435 7.09 8.13 17.71
C PHE A 435 6.85 8.34 16.21
N GLY A 436 7.94 8.38 15.44
CA GLY A 436 7.89 8.46 13.99
C GLY A 436 7.76 7.09 13.32
N GLU A 437 7.95 5.99 14.07
CA GLU A 437 7.93 4.62 13.52
C GLU A 437 8.74 4.52 12.22
N ALA A 438 9.88 5.23 12.18
CA ALA A 438 10.70 5.34 10.99
C ALA A 438 12.12 4.84 11.25
N ARG A 439 12.64 4.06 10.32
CA ARG A 439 14.01 3.59 10.34
C ARG A 439 14.99 4.74 10.12
N ILE A 440 16.06 4.81 10.89
CA ILE A 440 17.20 5.68 10.60
C ILE A 440 18.15 4.93 9.67
N LEU A 441 18.31 5.42 8.44
CA LEU A 441 19.21 4.82 7.43
C LEU A 441 20.66 5.12 7.70
N ALA A 442 20.94 6.38 8.10
CA ALA A 442 22.28 6.84 8.48
C ALA A 442 22.21 8.13 9.32
N GLU A 443 23.25 8.39 10.04
CA GLU A 443 23.51 9.65 10.73
C GLU A 443 24.82 10.26 10.18
N PHE A 444 24.70 11.30 9.35
CA PHE A 444 25.85 11.96 8.76
C PHE A 444 26.40 13.02 9.72
N PRO A 445 27.67 12.98 10.07
CA PRO A 445 28.28 13.98 10.93
C PRO A 445 28.36 15.35 10.22
N HIS A 446 28.51 16.40 10.99
CA HIS A 446 28.89 17.69 10.42
C HIS A 446 30.25 17.62 9.78
N LEU A 447 30.39 18.15 8.57
CA LEU A 447 31.66 18.15 7.82
C LEU A 447 32.05 19.61 7.52
N ASP A 448 33.30 19.96 7.86
CA ASP A 448 33.88 21.30 7.55
C ASP A 448 34.14 21.46 6.04
N ARG A 449 34.39 20.36 5.34
CA ARG A 449 34.59 20.32 3.90
C ARG A 449 33.83 19.14 3.29
N ILE A 450 33.23 19.39 2.14
CA ILE A 450 32.50 18.38 1.39
C ILE A 450 33.19 18.21 0.04
N GLY A 451 33.65 16.99 -0.24
CA GLY A 451 34.29 16.60 -1.48
C GLY A 451 34.07 15.12 -1.79
N PRO A 452 34.55 14.62 -2.94
CA PRO A 452 34.31 13.24 -3.39
C PRO A 452 34.79 12.18 -2.39
N GLU A 453 35.87 12.46 -1.62
CA GLU A 453 36.36 11.53 -0.61
C GLU A 453 35.41 11.37 0.56
N GLN A 454 34.89 12.52 1.08
CA GLN A 454 33.91 12.55 2.15
C GLN A 454 32.59 11.87 1.71
N ILE A 455 32.15 12.11 0.47
CA ILE A 455 31.00 11.42 -0.12
C ILE A 455 31.20 9.91 -0.14
N GLY A 456 32.41 9.44 -0.52
CA GLY A 456 32.75 8.01 -0.48
C GLY A 456 32.64 7.41 0.92
N HIS A 457 33.10 8.14 1.94
CA HIS A 457 33.00 7.73 3.34
C HIS A 457 31.53 7.66 3.81
N LEU A 458 30.76 8.72 3.58
CA LEU A 458 29.35 8.78 3.97
C LEU A 458 28.50 7.74 3.22
N ALA A 459 28.79 7.49 1.95
CA ALA A 459 28.15 6.45 1.14
C ALA A 459 28.33 5.05 1.76
N GLY A 460 29.49 4.79 2.36
CA GLY A 460 29.76 3.53 3.08
C GLY A 460 28.94 3.33 4.36
N MET A 461 28.29 4.39 4.87
CA MET A 461 27.39 4.31 6.04
C MET A 461 25.95 3.93 5.64
N LEU A 462 25.62 3.97 4.35
CA LEU A 462 24.29 3.67 3.85
C LEU A 462 24.09 2.17 3.62
N PRO A 463 22.87 1.64 3.81
CA PRO A 463 22.56 0.28 3.36
C PRO A 463 22.70 0.18 1.84
N SER A 464 22.95 -1.02 1.31
CA SER A 464 22.87 -1.25 -0.12
C SER A 464 21.46 -1.01 -0.63
N PHE A 465 21.32 -0.68 -1.94
CA PHE A 465 19.99 -0.50 -2.53
C PHE A 465 19.16 -1.79 -2.42
N ASP A 466 19.76 -2.94 -2.69
CA ASP A 466 19.06 -4.22 -2.61
C ASP A 466 18.57 -4.52 -1.19
N ALA A 467 19.40 -4.26 -0.16
CA ALA A 467 18.99 -4.41 1.23
C ALA A 467 17.82 -3.48 1.57
N LEU A 468 17.88 -2.22 1.13
CA LEU A 468 16.77 -1.27 1.32
C LEU A 468 15.50 -1.69 0.57
N TRP A 469 15.64 -2.22 -0.65
CA TRP A 469 14.52 -2.55 -1.53
C TRP A 469 13.87 -3.89 -1.19
N GLN A 470 14.64 -4.84 -0.68
CA GLN A 470 14.19 -6.19 -0.32
C GLN A 470 13.83 -6.32 1.16
N GLU A 471 14.42 -5.51 2.06
CA GLU A 471 14.09 -5.55 3.47
C GLU A 471 12.66 -5.08 3.71
N ARG A 472 11.87 -6.02 4.16
CA ARG A 472 10.53 -5.79 4.70
C ARG A 472 10.67 -5.21 6.10
N VAL A 473 10.33 -3.94 6.28
CA VAL A 473 10.20 -3.34 7.60
C VAL A 473 8.92 -3.85 8.28
#